data_5d7f6d465b190cda1b34c3136846bed5
#
_entry.id   5d7f6d465b190cda1b34c3136846bed5
#
_cell.length_a   1.000
_cell.length_b   1.000
_cell.length_c   1.000
_cell.angle_alpha   90.00
_cell.angle_beta   90.00
_cell.angle_gamma   90.00
#
_symmetry.space_group_name_H-M   'P 1'
#
loop_
_entity.id
_entity.type
_entity.pdbx_description
1 polymer ?
#
loop_
_entity_poly.entity_id
_entity_poly.type
_entity_poly.pdbx_seq_one_letter_code
_entity_poly.pdbx_strand_id
1 'polypeptide(L)'
;CKGAVVNKLDFVILGTLEVDIHFNCNVVVSSEGELMGAQGGHPDTAAGAKCTIVITPLLQGRIPTIRNQVTTVTTPGETVDVIVTDYGIAINPKRQDLLEAAQNAHLPIKTIEQLRDIAYHRAKEPAPLEYEDKVVAIIESRDGTIMDVVRKRKDRN
;
A
#
# COMPACT_ATOMS: atom_id res chain seq x y z
N CYS A 1 12.90 -3.88 19.15
CA CYS A 1 13.61 -2.59 19.31
C CYS A 1 12.81 -1.58 20.14
N LYS A 2 12.61 -1.84 21.43
CA LYS A 2 11.76 -1.00 22.31
C LYS A 2 12.20 0.46 22.46
N GLY A 3 13.43 0.81 22.13
CA GLY A 3 13.99 2.18 22.24
C GLY A 3 14.18 2.91 20.91
N ALA A 4 13.76 2.34 19.80
CA ALA A 4 13.98 2.95 18.50
C ALA A 4 13.08 4.19 18.30
N VAL A 5 13.65 5.26 17.71
CA VAL A 5 12.93 6.50 17.38
C VAL A 5 11.73 6.24 16.48
N VAL A 6 11.83 5.24 15.60
CA VAL A 6 10.75 4.81 14.69
C VAL A 6 9.43 4.45 15.39
N ASN A 7 9.45 4.18 16.69
CA ASN A 7 8.23 3.90 17.46
C ASN A 7 7.45 5.15 17.89
N LYS A 8 7.95 6.36 17.63
CA LYS A 8 7.39 7.64 18.11
C LYS A 8 7.55 8.73 17.05
N LEU A 9 7.07 8.48 15.85
CA LEU A 9 7.06 9.46 14.78
C LEU A 9 5.76 10.27 14.83
N ASP A 10 5.84 11.57 14.59
CA ASP A 10 4.63 12.38 14.42
C ASP A 10 3.95 12.07 13.08
N PHE A 11 4.75 11.96 12.02
CA PHE A 11 4.28 11.49 10.73
C PHE A 11 5.40 10.77 9.97
N VAL A 12 5.01 9.98 8.99
CA VAL A 12 5.90 9.34 8.03
C VAL A 12 5.32 9.47 6.62
N ILE A 13 6.20 9.70 5.65
CA ILE A 13 5.85 9.71 4.22
C ILE A 13 6.58 8.56 3.55
N LEU A 14 5.82 7.69 2.89
CA LEU A 14 6.29 6.44 2.30
C LEU A 14 5.85 6.36 0.83
N GLY A 15 6.66 5.69 0.01
CA GLY A 15 6.28 5.31 -1.34
C GLY A 15 5.81 3.87 -1.40
N THR A 16 5.05 3.49 -2.44
CA THR A 16 4.59 2.11 -2.63
C THR A 16 4.50 1.75 -4.11
N LEU A 17 4.52 0.45 -4.40
CA LEU A 17 4.25 -0.09 -5.75
C LEU A 17 2.75 -0.22 -5.99
N GLU A 18 2.00 -0.66 -4.98
CA GLU A 18 0.56 -0.89 -5.02
C GLU A 18 -0.08 -0.55 -3.68
N VAL A 19 -1.33 -0.11 -3.74
CA VAL A 19 -2.23 0.03 -2.59
C VAL A 19 -3.57 -0.60 -2.95
N ASP A 20 -4.20 -1.30 -2.01
CA ASP A 20 -5.55 -1.79 -2.23
C ASP A 20 -6.63 -0.95 -1.54
N ILE A 21 -7.89 -1.31 -1.81
CA ILE A 21 -9.06 -0.63 -1.24
C ILE A 21 -9.16 -0.74 0.28
N HIS A 22 -8.37 -1.59 0.90
CA HIS A 22 -8.23 -1.73 2.35
C HIS A 22 -7.01 -0.98 2.90
N PHE A 23 -6.36 -0.14 2.07
CA PHE A 23 -5.14 0.61 2.40
C PHE A 23 -3.89 -0.26 2.63
N ASN A 24 -3.94 -1.57 2.37
CA ASN A 24 -2.75 -2.39 2.40
C ASN A 24 -1.77 -1.93 1.31
N CYS A 25 -0.48 -1.88 1.65
CA CYS A 25 0.57 -1.52 0.70
C CYS A 25 1.47 -2.71 0.36
N ASN A 26 1.93 -2.73 -0.88
CA ASN A 26 2.95 -3.64 -1.37
C ASN A 26 4.15 -2.85 -1.91
N VAL A 27 5.34 -3.15 -1.38
CA VAL A 27 6.61 -2.54 -1.80
C VAL A 27 7.63 -3.59 -2.27
N VAL A 28 7.25 -4.86 -2.34
CA VAL A 28 8.17 -5.98 -2.53
C VAL A 28 7.98 -6.69 -3.86
N VAL A 29 6.75 -6.91 -4.29
CA VAL A 29 6.44 -7.69 -5.49
C VAL A 29 5.87 -6.78 -6.58
N SER A 30 6.42 -6.85 -7.78
CA SER A 30 5.89 -6.09 -8.93
C SER A 30 4.53 -6.64 -9.38
N SER A 31 3.84 -5.86 -10.23
CA SER A 31 2.60 -6.29 -10.89
C SER A 31 2.78 -7.50 -11.81
N GLU A 32 4.01 -7.86 -12.13
CA GLU A 32 4.35 -9.05 -12.91
C GLU A 32 4.78 -10.24 -12.03
N GLY A 33 4.73 -10.10 -10.71
CA GLY A 33 5.08 -11.14 -9.75
C GLY A 33 6.60 -11.30 -9.55
N GLU A 34 7.37 -10.28 -9.89
CA GLU A 34 8.82 -10.28 -9.68
C GLU A 34 9.15 -9.66 -8.33
N LEU A 35 10.12 -10.24 -7.63
CA LEU A 35 10.62 -9.72 -6.37
C LEU A 35 11.50 -8.50 -6.65
N MET A 36 11.04 -7.31 -6.28
CA MET A 36 11.73 -6.03 -6.54
C MET A 36 12.70 -5.64 -5.43
N GLY A 37 12.50 -6.15 -4.23
CA GLY A 37 13.30 -5.78 -3.07
C GLY A 37 12.74 -6.36 -1.78
N ALA A 38 12.99 -5.67 -0.68
CA ALA A 38 12.48 -6.01 0.65
C ALA A 38 11.71 -4.82 1.24
N GLN A 39 10.84 -5.10 2.18
CA GLN A 39 10.01 -4.07 2.82
C GLN A 39 10.81 -3.05 3.65
N GLY A 40 12.02 -3.42 4.10
CA GLY A 40 12.84 -2.56 4.95
C GLY A 40 12.09 -2.11 6.20
N GLY A 41 12.19 -0.82 6.52
CA GLY A 41 11.47 -0.22 7.66
C GLY A 41 10.07 0.30 7.33
N HIS A 42 9.52 -0.01 6.15
CA HIS A 42 8.22 0.53 5.72
C HIS A 42 7.08 0.21 6.71
N PRO A 43 6.83 -1.07 7.10
CA PRO A 43 5.80 -1.39 8.08
C PRO A 43 6.12 -0.88 9.49
N ASP A 44 7.40 -0.85 9.88
CA ASP A 44 7.81 -0.40 11.21
C ASP A 44 7.57 1.09 11.42
N THR A 45 7.92 1.90 10.43
CA THR A 45 7.68 3.35 10.47
C THR A 45 6.20 3.69 10.39
N ALA A 46 5.44 2.97 9.56
CA ALA A 46 3.99 3.10 9.48
C ALA A 46 3.33 2.78 10.84
N ALA A 47 3.70 1.68 11.47
CA ALA A 47 3.16 1.30 12.77
C ALA A 47 3.57 2.24 13.91
N GLY A 48 4.71 2.95 13.78
CA GLY A 48 5.25 3.85 14.80
C GLY A 48 4.83 5.32 14.65
N ALA A 49 4.16 5.68 13.55
CA ALA A 49 3.76 7.06 13.30
C ALA A 49 2.34 7.35 13.78
N LYS A 50 2.10 8.60 14.22
CA LYS A 50 0.75 9.10 14.52
C LYS A 50 -0.06 9.34 13.24
N CYS A 51 0.63 9.61 12.12
CA CYS A 51 0.03 9.77 10.81
C CYS A 51 0.96 9.19 9.74
N THR A 52 0.47 8.20 9.00
CA THR A 52 1.17 7.56 7.89
C THR A 52 0.58 8.02 6.58
N ILE A 53 1.40 8.67 5.75
CA ILE A 53 1.06 9.19 4.43
C ILE A 53 1.81 8.35 3.39
N VAL A 54 1.08 7.71 2.50
CA VAL A 54 1.66 6.98 1.37
C VAL A 54 1.45 7.78 0.09
N ILE A 55 2.51 8.00 -0.66
CA ILE A 55 2.49 8.73 -1.92
C ILE A 55 2.78 7.76 -3.05
N THR A 56 1.91 7.74 -4.05
CA THR A 56 2.10 6.96 -5.27
C THR A 56 1.39 7.66 -6.44
N PRO A 57 1.93 7.64 -7.67
CA PRO A 57 1.14 8.08 -8.81
C PRO A 57 -0.06 7.14 -8.98
N LEU A 58 -1.17 7.62 -9.52
CA LEU A 58 -2.33 6.75 -9.79
C LEU A 58 -2.01 5.63 -10.78
N LEU A 59 -1.11 5.91 -11.72
CA LEU A 59 -0.61 4.96 -12.70
C LEU A 59 0.92 5.01 -12.74
N GLN A 60 1.55 3.86 -12.67
CA GLN A 60 2.98 3.71 -12.96
C GLN A 60 3.15 3.23 -14.40
N GLY A 61 3.38 4.16 -15.33
CA GLY A 61 3.27 3.90 -16.76
C GLY A 61 1.82 3.59 -17.15
N ARG A 62 1.53 2.33 -17.48
CA ARG A 62 0.17 1.85 -17.79
C ARG A 62 -0.38 0.89 -16.73
N ILE A 63 0.25 0.85 -15.56
CA ILE A 63 -0.12 -0.08 -14.49
C ILE A 63 -0.84 0.72 -13.40
N PRO A 64 -2.10 0.39 -13.05
CA PRO A 64 -2.79 0.95 -11.90
C PRO A 64 -2.04 0.64 -10.60
N THR A 65 -1.84 1.66 -9.78
CA THR A 65 -1.22 1.50 -8.46
C THR A 65 -2.26 1.30 -7.36
N ILE A 66 -3.48 1.81 -7.57
CA ILE A 66 -4.61 1.55 -6.67
C ILE A 66 -5.40 0.36 -7.23
N ARG A 67 -5.56 -0.68 -6.41
CA ARG A 67 -6.09 -1.99 -6.82
C ARG A 67 -7.21 -2.48 -5.91
N ASN A 68 -7.92 -3.53 -6.35
CA ASN A 68 -8.85 -4.24 -5.47
C ASN A 68 -8.13 -4.97 -4.35
N GLN A 69 -6.99 -5.59 -4.67
CA GLN A 69 -6.13 -6.30 -3.73
C GLN A 69 -4.69 -6.18 -4.18
N VAL A 70 -3.78 -5.92 -3.23
CA VAL A 70 -2.33 -5.94 -3.50
C VAL A 70 -1.83 -7.36 -3.73
N THR A 71 -0.76 -7.48 -4.50
CA THR A 71 -0.12 -8.78 -4.78
C THR A 71 0.39 -9.45 -3.50
N THR A 72 0.91 -8.65 -2.58
CA THR A 72 1.46 -9.10 -1.29
C THR A 72 1.30 -7.96 -0.28
N VAL A 73 0.84 -8.27 0.91
CA VAL A 73 0.74 -7.28 2.00
C VAL A 73 2.09 -7.13 2.68
N THR A 74 2.72 -5.98 2.49
CA THR A 74 3.99 -5.64 3.17
C THR A 74 3.81 -4.58 4.24
N THR A 75 2.73 -3.82 4.19
CA THR A 75 2.34 -2.86 5.23
C THR A 75 0.82 -2.93 5.38
N PRO A 76 0.32 -3.34 6.55
CA PRO A 76 -1.10 -3.48 6.81
C PRO A 76 -1.82 -2.13 6.73
N GLY A 77 -2.99 -2.10 6.10
CA GLY A 77 -3.78 -0.89 5.91
C GLY A 77 -4.28 -0.25 7.20
N GLU A 78 -4.33 -1.00 8.28
CA GLU A 78 -4.62 -0.45 9.60
C GLU A 78 -3.57 0.54 10.09
N THR A 79 -2.34 0.49 9.54
CA THR A 79 -1.24 1.41 9.86
C THR A 79 -1.09 2.55 8.85
N VAL A 80 -1.94 2.59 7.81
CA VAL A 80 -1.91 3.60 6.75
C VAL A 80 -3.11 4.53 6.89
N ASP A 81 -2.87 5.83 6.96
CA ASP A 81 -3.90 6.82 7.22
C ASP A 81 -4.32 7.59 5.96
N VAL A 82 -3.36 7.92 5.09
CA VAL A 82 -3.60 8.77 3.92
C VAL A 82 -2.87 8.21 2.71
N ILE A 83 -3.56 8.17 1.58
CA ILE A 83 -2.99 7.89 0.26
C ILE A 83 -3.06 9.18 -0.58
N VAL A 84 -1.92 9.63 -1.08
CA VAL A 84 -1.82 10.80 -1.95
C VAL A 84 -1.45 10.36 -3.35
N THR A 85 -2.25 10.78 -4.32
CA THR A 85 -2.00 10.55 -5.74
C THR A 85 -2.07 11.85 -6.53
N ASP A 86 -1.64 11.83 -7.77
CA ASP A 86 -1.82 12.94 -8.74
C ASP A 86 -3.28 13.20 -9.13
N TYR A 87 -4.23 12.33 -8.71
CA TYR A 87 -5.67 12.45 -8.98
C TYR A 87 -6.53 12.76 -7.76
N GLY A 88 -5.96 12.80 -6.59
CA GLY A 88 -6.67 13.10 -5.35
C GLY A 88 -6.06 12.39 -4.13
N ILE A 89 -6.70 12.62 -3.00
CA ILE A 89 -6.25 12.13 -1.70
C ILE A 89 -7.34 11.21 -1.14
N ALA A 90 -6.96 9.99 -0.78
CA ALA A 90 -7.84 9.10 -0.03
C ALA A 90 -7.41 9.05 1.44
N ILE A 91 -8.34 9.24 2.34
CA ILE A 91 -8.12 9.16 3.79
C ILE A 91 -8.81 7.90 4.30
N ASN A 92 -8.08 7.12 5.09
CA ASN A 92 -8.62 5.91 5.69
C ASN A 92 -9.85 6.25 6.54
N PRO A 93 -10.99 5.59 6.32
CA PRO A 93 -12.24 5.90 7.02
C PRO A 93 -12.15 5.84 8.56
N LYS A 94 -11.18 5.12 9.12
CA LYS A 94 -10.93 5.10 10.56
C LYS A 94 -10.44 6.46 11.12
N ARG A 95 -9.92 7.37 10.24
CA ARG A 95 -9.32 8.65 10.59
C ARG A 95 -10.29 9.81 10.31
N GLN A 96 -11.39 9.83 11.06
CA GLN A 96 -12.42 10.88 10.95
C GLN A 96 -11.84 12.27 11.24
N ASP A 97 -10.88 12.36 12.17
CA ASP A 97 -10.13 13.57 12.49
C ASP A 97 -9.44 14.18 11.26
N LEU A 98 -8.78 13.34 10.46
CA LEU A 98 -8.11 13.78 9.23
C LEU A 98 -9.10 14.09 8.10
N LEU A 99 -10.20 13.34 8.02
CA LEU A 99 -11.27 13.61 7.04
C LEU A 99 -11.86 15.00 7.25
N GLU A 100 -12.25 15.33 8.48
CA GLU A 100 -12.80 16.65 8.82
C GLU A 100 -11.78 17.78 8.54
N ALA A 101 -10.53 17.60 8.96
CA ALA A 101 -9.47 18.57 8.71
C ALA A 101 -9.25 18.82 7.22
N ALA A 102 -9.22 17.76 6.42
CA ALA A 102 -9.00 17.84 4.98
C ALA A 102 -10.19 18.47 4.24
N GLN A 103 -11.42 18.21 4.66
CA GLN A 103 -12.63 18.86 4.14
C GLN A 103 -12.63 20.36 4.44
N ASN A 104 -12.31 20.75 5.67
CA ASN A 104 -12.20 22.14 6.07
C ASN A 104 -11.09 22.88 5.29
N ALA A 105 -10.01 22.17 4.94
CA ALA A 105 -8.93 22.70 4.12
C ALA A 105 -9.22 22.67 2.60
N HIS A 106 -10.42 22.22 2.19
CA HIS A 106 -10.84 22.09 0.79
C HIS A 106 -9.87 21.25 -0.06
N LEU A 107 -9.28 20.20 0.51
CA LEU A 107 -8.40 19.29 -0.22
C LEU A 107 -9.21 18.41 -1.21
N PRO A 108 -8.60 17.96 -2.30
CA PRO A 108 -9.26 17.15 -3.34
C PRO A 108 -9.47 15.69 -2.86
N ILE A 109 -10.35 15.51 -1.88
CA ILE A 109 -10.64 14.22 -1.26
C ILE A 109 -11.46 13.35 -2.21
N LYS A 110 -11.07 12.09 -2.29
CA LYS A 110 -11.80 10.99 -2.95
C LYS A 110 -11.80 9.76 -2.04
N THR A 111 -12.72 8.85 -2.27
CA THR A 111 -12.59 7.53 -1.65
C THR A 111 -11.51 6.73 -2.37
N ILE A 112 -10.96 5.72 -1.71
CA ILE A 112 -9.95 4.85 -2.33
C ILE A 112 -10.54 4.10 -3.54
N GLU A 113 -11.82 3.74 -3.49
CA GLU A 113 -12.55 3.10 -4.58
C GLU A 113 -12.69 4.05 -5.78
N GLN A 114 -12.97 5.34 -5.55
CA GLN A 114 -13.02 6.32 -6.63
C GLN A 114 -11.65 6.46 -7.33
N LEU A 115 -10.56 6.45 -6.57
CA LEU A 115 -9.22 6.47 -7.15
C LEU A 115 -8.94 5.20 -7.96
N ARG A 116 -9.29 4.01 -7.44
CA ARG A 116 -9.20 2.75 -8.17
C ARG A 116 -9.99 2.78 -9.47
N ASP A 117 -11.23 3.25 -9.44
CA ASP A 117 -12.11 3.30 -10.62
C ASP A 117 -11.54 4.24 -11.69
N ILE A 118 -10.99 5.39 -11.30
CA ILE A 118 -10.28 6.28 -12.22
C ILE A 118 -9.06 5.58 -12.82
N ALA A 119 -8.29 4.84 -12.03
CA ALA A 119 -7.13 4.09 -12.50
C ALA A 119 -7.54 3.03 -13.53
N TYR A 120 -8.58 2.24 -13.24
CA TYR A 120 -9.07 1.16 -14.13
C TYR A 120 -9.76 1.69 -15.40
N HIS A 121 -10.34 2.88 -15.35
CA HIS A 121 -10.86 3.53 -16.54
C HIS A 121 -9.74 3.99 -17.49
N ARG A 122 -8.59 4.40 -16.94
CA ARG A 122 -7.43 4.88 -17.73
C ARG A 122 -6.50 3.76 -18.19
N ALA A 123 -6.38 2.73 -17.38
CA ALA A 123 -5.57 1.55 -17.68
C ALA A 123 -6.36 0.32 -17.20
N LYS A 124 -6.46 -0.71 -18.01
CA LYS A 124 -7.21 -1.92 -17.64
C LYS A 124 -6.73 -2.49 -16.30
N GLU A 125 -7.65 -3.08 -15.56
CA GLU A 125 -7.30 -3.90 -14.41
C GLU A 125 -6.24 -4.94 -14.82
N PRO A 126 -5.13 -5.04 -14.08
CA PRO A 126 -4.12 -6.05 -14.38
C PRO A 126 -4.70 -7.45 -14.27
N ALA A 127 -4.36 -8.31 -15.20
CA ALA A 127 -4.76 -9.71 -15.12
C ALA A 127 -4.21 -10.34 -13.82
N PRO A 128 -5.03 -11.16 -13.12
CA PRO A 128 -4.55 -11.85 -11.93
C PRO A 128 -3.36 -12.75 -12.28
N LEU A 129 -2.35 -12.72 -11.41
CA LEU A 129 -1.20 -13.61 -11.54
C LEU A 129 -1.56 -14.99 -10.99
N GLU A 130 -1.10 -16.02 -11.70
CA GLU A 130 -1.19 -17.37 -11.21
C GLU A 130 0.08 -17.77 -10.45
N TYR A 131 -0.10 -18.41 -9.31
CA TYR A 131 0.98 -18.83 -8.44
C TYR A 131 0.98 -20.36 -8.26
N GLU A 132 2.17 -20.91 -8.04
CA GLU A 132 2.37 -22.27 -7.51
C GLU A 132 2.15 -22.25 -5.98
N ASP A 133 1.93 -23.42 -5.38
CA ASP A 133 1.84 -23.53 -3.91
C ASP A 133 3.17 -23.29 -3.20
N LYS A 134 4.28 -23.22 -3.97
CA LYS A 134 5.61 -23.02 -3.43
C LYS A 134 5.78 -21.60 -2.89
N VAL A 135 5.98 -21.50 -1.57
CA VAL A 135 6.39 -20.25 -0.91
C VAL A 135 7.86 -20.00 -1.16
N VAL A 136 8.22 -18.81 -1.63
CA VAL A 136 9.60 -18.40 -1.94
C VAL A 136 10.14 -17.35 -0.96
N ALA A 137 9.25 -16.61 -0.29
CA ALA A 137 9.60 -15.67 0.77
C ALA A 137 8.43 -15.53 1.76
N ILE A 138 8.74 -15.06 2.95
CA ILE A 138 7.78 -14.76 4.02
C ILE A 138 7.91 -13.27 4.32
N ILE A 139 6.77 -12.59 4.46
CA ILE A 139 6.70 -11.21 4.92
C ILE A 139 6.44 -11.24 6.42
N GLU A 140 7.42 -10.86 7.19
CA GLU A 140 7.40 -10.92 8.64
C GLU A 140 7.42 -9.52 9.25
N SER A 141 6.57 -9.28 10.23
CA SER A 141 6.58 -8.10 11.08
C SER A 141 7.76 -8.17 12.06
N ARG A 142 8.16 -7.02 12.60
CA ARG A 142 9.25 -6.91 13.58
C ARG A 142 9.04 -7.68 14.88
N ASP A 143 7.82 -8.10 15.19
CA ASP A 143 7.47 -8.93 16.34
C ASP A 143 7.48 -10.43 16.06
N GLY A 144 7.79 -10.83 14.80
CA GLY A 144 7.83 -12.21 14.36
C GLY A 144 6.49 -12.71 13.79
N THR A 145 5.46 -11.87 13.74
CA THR A 145 4.18 -12.24 13.13
C THR A 145 4.32 -12.30 11.61
N ILE A 146 3.86 -13.38 11.01
CA ILE A 146 3.81 -13.51 9.55
C ILE A 146 2.62 -12.69 9.03
N MET A 147 2.91 -11.66 8.25
CA MET A 147 1.90 -10.79 7.62
C MET A 147 1.39 -11.38 6.31
N ASP A 148 2.28 -11.94 5.50
CA ASP A 148 1.93 -12.54 4.22
C ASP A 148 3.05 -13.46 3.72
N VAL A 149 2.85 -14.11 2.56
CA VAL A 149 3.82 -14.96 1.89
C VAL A 149 3.95 -14.59 0.42
N VAL A 150 5.14 -14.66 -0.12
CA VAL A 150 5.39 -14.55 -1.56
C VAL A 150 5.45 -15.96 -2.15
N ARG A 151 4.60 -16.23 -3.14
CA ARG A 151 4.55 -17.51 -3.84
C ARG A 151 5.26 -17.43 -5.17
N LYS A 152 5.82 -18.57 -5.62
CA LYS A 152 6.42 -18.66 -6.94
C LYS A 152 5.34 -18.45 -8.00
N ARG A 153 5.57 -17.51 -8.92
CA ARG A 153 4.68 -17.30 -10.07
C ARG A 153 4.81 -18.50 -11.03
N LYS A 154 3.68 -18.92 -11.60
CA LYS A 154 3.71 -19.89 -12.71
C LYS A 154 4.33 -19.26 -13.94
N ASP A 155 5.13 -20.01 -14.66
CA ASP A 155 5.69 -19.56 -15.93
C ASP A 155 4.54 -19.29 -16.93
N ARG A 156 4.65 -18.19 -17.66
CA ARG A 156 3.74 -17.94 -18.79
C ARG A 156 4.09 -18.89 -19.92
N ASN A 157 3.17 -19.79 -20.26
CA ASN A 157 3.27 -20.61 -21.47
C ASN A 157 3.23 -19.75 -22.73
#